data_34d794e6a2d1d0f89699795618bf1767
#
_entry.id   34d794e6a2d1d0f89699795618bf1767
#
_cell.length_a   1.000
_cell.length_b   1.000
_cell.length_c   1.000
_cell.angle_alpha   90.00
_cell.angle_beta   90.00
_cell.angle_gamma   90.00
#
_symmetry.space_group_name_H-M   'P 1'
#
loop_
_entity.id
_entity.type
_entity.pdbx_description
1 polymer ?
#
loop_
_entity_poly.entity_id
_entity_poly.type
_entity_poly.pdbx_seq_one_letter_code
_entity_poly.pdbx_strand_id
1 'polypeptide(L)'
;MCIRDRLGSYRFQTFGEYSAVLSTFNIEARQIRGEFKGEPYTGIIYSATDDSGKVVSPPFKSSRFGKRFGNERLEKRMLSHTRDFKDGKWAPTIHAQVVYAMRHARSREELTGLLKKASIDAVFRENEQGRIYGVTFIDHNRREVFNGSRMGKEFSANIYNELFKWWDGIPATERSAHTGTELWQHHSHKAEPGSALEQAARIFSMETNPVDYGEEALARRMKKRRKAKRKSRGV
;
A
#
# COMPACT_ATOMS: atom_id res chain seq x y z
N MET A 1 23.88 -2.20 9.99
CA MET A 1 22.89 -3.25 9.66
C MET A 1 22.72 -3.29 8.15
N CYS A 2 22.98 -4.43 7.51
CA CYS A 2 22.94 -4.55 6.05
C CYS A 2 21.49 -4.51 5.53
N ILE A 3 21.27 -3.92 4.34
CA ILE A 3 19.96 -3.96 3.63
C ILE A 3 19.41 -5.39 3.57
N ARG A 4 20.30 -6.36 3.39
CA ARG A 4 20.01 -7.79 3.36
C ARG A 4 19.28 -8.29 4.61
N ASP A 5 19.63 -7.78 5.78
CA ASP A 5 19.02 -8.19 7.06
C ASP A 5 17.71 -7.47 7.31
N ARG A 6 17.61 -6.20 6.90
CA ARG A 6 16.37 -5.42 6.99
C ARG A 6 15.26 -6.02 6.15
N LEU A 7 15.53 -6.35 4.89
CA LEU A 7 14.54 -6.97 3.99
C LEU A 7 14.02 -8.32 4.52
N GLY A 8 14.84 -9.05 5.28
CA GLY A 8 14.45 -10.30 5.92
C GLY A 8 13.34 -10.14 6.96
N SER A 9 13.14 -8.95 7.50
CA SER A 9 12.22 -8.70 8.61
C SER A 9 10.86 -8.13 8.21
N TYR A 10 10.70 -7.59 6.98
CA TYR A 10 9.42 -7.06 6.53
C TYR A 10 8.42 -8.16 6.19
N ARG A 11 7.16 -7.94 6.55
CA ARG A 11 6.03 -8.77 6.14
C ARG A 11 5.38 -8.16 4.91
N PHE A 12 5.28 -8.91 3.84
CA PHE A 12 4.66 -8.54 2.57
C PHE A 12 3.98 -9.76 1.94
N GLN A 13 2.99 -9.55 1.11
CA GLN A 13 2.17 -10.63 0.54
C GLN A 13 2.30 -10.73 -0.98
N THR A 14 2.85 -9.70 -1.63
CA THR A 14 3.00 -9.63 -3.08
C THR A 14 4.41 -9.20 -3.47
N PHE A 15 4.79 -9.55 -4.72
CA PHE A 15 6.04 -9.05 -5.28
C PHE A 15 6.08 -7.52 -5.39
N GLY A 16 4.92 -6.90 -5.67
CA GLY A 16 4.82 -5.43 -5.71
C GLY A 16 5.10 -4.77 -4.36
N GLU A 17 4.63 -5.36 -3.25
CA GLU A 17 4.95 -4.90 -1.89
C GLU A 17 6.44 -5.08 -1.57
N TYR A 18 7.02 -6.22 -1.96
CA TYR A 18 8.46 -6.46 -1.83
C TYR A 18 9.30 -5.44 -2.62
N SER A 19 8.92 -5.19 -3.89
CA SER A 19 9.57 -4.19 -4.74
C SER A 19 9.45 -2.78 -4.17
N ALA A 20 8.31 -2.43 -3.56
CA ALA A 20 8.13 -1.14 -2.90
C ALA A 20 9.07 -0.95 -1.70
N VAL A 21 9.30 -2.00 -0.89
CA VAL A 21 10.31 -1.91 0.18
C VAL A 21 11.71 -1.69 -0.39
N LEU A 22 12.05 -2.36 -1.49
CA LEU A 22 13.36 -2.21 -2.12
C LEU A 22 13.57 -0.81 -2.71
N SER A 23 12.51 -0.20 -3.28
CA SER A 23 12.61 1.14 -3.86
C SER A 23 12.95 2.21 -2.81
N THR A 24 12.56 2.04 -1.55
CA THR A 24 12.98 2.94 -0.46
C THR A 24 14.49 2.85 -0.13
N PHE A 25 15.18 1.89 -0.70
CA PHE A 25 16.64 1.71 -0.61
C PHE A 25 17.36 1.90 -1.95
N ASN A 26 16.70 2.55 -2.91
CA ASN A 26 17.23 2.77 -4.26
C ASN A 26 17.59 1.46 -4.99
N ILE A 27 16.73 0.45 -4.83
CA ILE A 27 16.85 -0.84 -5.51
C ILE A 27 15.56 -1.15 -6.25
N GLU A 28 15.66 -1.36 -7.55
CA GLU A 28 14.60 -1.92 -8.37
C GLU A 28 14.70 -3.44 -8.38
N ALA A 29 13.57 -4.12 -8.18
CA ALA A 29 13.45 -5.56 -8.38
C ALA A 29 12.46 -5.86 -9.50
N ARG A 30 12.84 -6.68 -10.46
CA ARG A 30 11.98 -7.15 -11.53
C ARG A 30 11.96 -8.66 -11.62
N GLN A 31 10.78 -9.23 -11.82
CA GLN A 31 10.63 -10.64 -12.17
C GLN A 31 10.86 -10.80 -13.68
N ILE A 32 11.70 -11.75 -14.04
CA ILE A 32 11.91 -12.18 -15.43
C ILE A 32 11.41 -13.60 -15.59
N ARG A 33 10.75 -13.86 -16.70
CA ARG A 33 10.33 -15.20 -17.10
C ARG A 33 11.16 -15.62 -18.28
N GLY A 34 11.54 -16.87 -18.32
CA GLY A 34 12.31 -17.46 -19.40
C GLY A 34 12.14 -18.96 -19.43
N GLU A 35 12.81 -19.60 -20.37
CA GLU A 35 12.86 -21.05 -20.54
C GLU A 35 14.31 -21.51 -20.48
N PHE A 36 14.57 -22.59 -19.77
CA PHE A 36 15.88 -23.22 -19.72
C PHE A 36 15.72 -24.73 -19.87
N LYS A 37 16.31 -25.28 -20.91
CA LYS A 37 16.22 -26.73 -21.26
C LYS A 37 14.77 -27.24 -21.41
N GLY A 38 13.88 -26.42 -21.99
CA GLY A 38 12.46 -26.77 -22.15
C GLY A 38 11.60 -26.53 -20.90
N GLU A 39 12.19 -26.12 -19.77
CA GLU A 39 11.46 -25.85 -18.52
C GLU A 39 11.30 -24.35 -18.29
N PRO A 40 10.07 -23.85 -18.02
CA PRO A 40 9.84 -22.47 -17.72
C PRO A 40 10.41 -22.09 -16.35
N TYR A 41 11.11 -20.97 -16.26
CA TYR A 41 11.60 -20.46 -14.98
C TYR A 41 11.19 -19.00 -14.77
N THR A 42 11.02 -18.65 -13.49
CA THR A 42 10.87 -17.27 -13.05
C THR A 42 12.09 -16.86 -12.21
N GLY A 43 12.82 -15.88 -12.68
CA GLY A 43 13.97 -15.31 -11.99
C GLY A 43 13.66 -13.92 -11.44
N ILE A 44 14.55 -13.41 -10.58
CA ILE A 44 14.52 -12.02 -10.12
C ILE A 44 15.84 -11.38 -10.46
N ILE A 45 15.77 -10.17 -10.99
CA ILE A 45 16.92 -9.29 -11.20
C ILE A 45 16.77 -8.05 -10.35
N TYR A 46 17.89 -7.51 -9.90
CA TYR A 46 17.99 -6.31 -9.08
C TYR A 46 18.88 -5.30 -9.80
N SER A 47 18.48 -4.03 -9.75
CA SER A 47 19.29 -2.92 -10.26
C SER A 47 19.33 -1.81 -9.23
N ALA A 48 20.44 -1.08 -9.14
CA ALA A 48 20.47 0.15 -8.36
C ALA A 48 19.75 1.26 -9.12
N THR A 49 19.02 2.10 -8.38
CA THR A 49 18.36 3.29 -8.90
C THR A 49 18.92 4.54 -8.23
N ASP A 50 18.77 5.69 -8.88
CA ASP A 50 18.97 6.98 -8.24
C ASP A 50 17.73 7.38 -7.41
N ASP A 51 17.78 8.56 -6.78
CA ASP A 51 16.68 9.10 -5.95
C ASP A 51 15.42 9.42 -6.77
N SER A 52 15.53 9.52 -8.09
CA SER A 52 14.38 9.66 -9.01
C SER A 52 13.75 8.33 -9.39
N GLY A 53 14.35 7.19 -8.98
CA GLY A 53 13.93 5.85 -9.34
C GLY A 53 14.46 5.37 -10.69
N LYS A 54 15.32 6.13 -11.37
CA LYS A 54 15.95 5.75 -12.64
C LYS A 54 17.05 4.73 -12.39
N VAL A 55 17.07 3.67 -13.19
CA VAL A 55 18.10 2.61 -13.12
C VAL A 55 19.46 3.19 -13.52
N VAL A 56 20.45 3.02 -12.62
CA VAL A 56 21.83 3.50 -12.80
C VAL A 56 22.87 2.38 -12.82
N SER A 57 22.45 1.12 -12.66
CA SER A 57 23.36 -0.03 -12.72
C SER A 57 22.88 -1.10 -13.68
N PRO A 58 23.79 -1.96 -14.20
CA PRO A 58 23.40 -3.18 -14.86
C PRO A 58 22.58 -4.08 -13.95
N PRO A 59 21.67 -4.91 -14.48
CA PRO A 59 20.88 -5.82 -13.66
C PRO A 59 21.72 -6.99 -13.13
N PHE A 60 21.55 -7.32 -11.86
CA PHE A 60 22.16 -8.45 -11.19
C PHE A 60 21.15 -9.56 -10.97
N LYS A 61 21.50 -10.79 -11.33
CA LYS A 61 20.66 -11.96 -11.04
C LYS A 61 20.62 -12.22 -9.53
N SER A 62 19.44 -12.58 -9.03
CA SER A 62 19.22 -12.91 -7.61
C SER A 62 20.17 -13.99 -7.07
N SER A 63 20.61 -14.91 -7.93
CA SER A 63 21.57 -15.98 -7.59
C SER A 63 22.91 -15.45 -7.05
N ARG A 64 23.31 -14.22 -7.44
CA ARG A 64 24.55 -13.58 -6.91
C ARG A 64 24.44 -13.16 -5.45
N PHE A 65 23.21 -12.95 -4.96
CA PHE A 65 22.93 -12.54 -3.57
C PHE A 65 22.57 -13.73 -2.68
N GLY A 66 22.51 -14.93 -3.24
CA GLY A 66 22.20 -16.18 -2.54
C GLY A 66 20.71 -16.58 -2.64
N LYS A 67 20.44 -17.83 -2.26
CA LYS A 67 19.11 -18.46 -2.38
C LYS A 67 17.98 -17.71 -1.68
N ARG A 68 18.28 -16.90 -0.64
CA ARG A 68 17.28 -16.11 0.12
C ARG A 68 16.53 -15.08 -0.74
N PHE A 69 17.16 -14.60 -1.81
CA PHE A 69 16.64 -13.54 -2.70
C PHE A 69 16.13 -14.08 -4.03
N GLY A 70 16.15 -15.40 -4.20
CA GLY A 70 15.58 -16.06 -5.36
C GLY A 70 14.05 -16.13 -5.31
N ASN A 71 13.42 -16.28 -6.49
CA ASN A 71 11.98 -16.26 -6.65
C ASN A 71 11.28 -17.30 -5.75
N GLU A 72 11.76 -18.54 -5.73
CA GLU A 72 11.14 -19.62 -4.95
C GLU A 72 11.05 -19.29 -3.43
N ARG A 73 12.14 -18.75 -2.87
CA ARG A 73 12.14 -18.40 -1.43
C ARG A 73 11.23 -17.22 -1.15
N LEU A 74 11.18 -16.26 -2.07
CA LEU A 74 10.31 -15.10 -1.94
C LEU A 74 8.83 -15.51 -2.02
N GLU A 75 8.46 -16.38 -2.94
CA GLU A 75 7.10 -16.93 -3.05
C GLU A 75 6.67 -17.68 -1.78
N LYS A 76 7.54 -18.52 -1.23
CA LYS A 76 7.28 -19.19 0.06
C LYS A 76 7.00 -18.21 1.19
N ARG A 77 7.75 -17.09 1.25
CA ARG A 77 7.50 -16.02 2.24
C ARG A 77 6.16 -15.32 1.99
N MET A 78 5.87 -14.94 0.77
CA MET A 78 4.60 -14.29 0.41
C MET A 78 3.41 -15.17 0.75
N LEU A 79 3.49 -16.47 0.46
CA LEU A 79 2.45 -17.44 0.81
C LEU A 79 2.27 -17.59 2.33
N SER A 80 3.38 -17.63 3.09
CA SER A 80 3.31 -17.68 4.56
C SER A 80 2.65 -16.44 5.12
N HIS A 81 3.10 -15.25 4.72
CA HIS A 81 2.53 -13.99 5.17
C HIS A 81 1.07 -13.83 4.75
N THR A 82 0.70 -14.31 3.56
CA THR A 82 -0.70 -14.28 3.10
C THR A 82 -1.59 -15.18 3.96
N ARG A 83 -1.09 -16.35 4.39
CA ARG A 83 -1.82 -17.21 5.34
C ARG A 83 -2.00 -16.54 6.69
N ASP A 84 -0.92 -16.01 7.24
CA ASP A 84 -0.95 -15.32 8.52
C ASP A 84 -1.92 -14.14 8.51
N PHE A 85 -1.99 -13.39 7.42
CA PHE A 85 -2.96 -12.31 7.24
C PHE A 85 -4.40 -12.84 7.20
N LYS A 86 -4.66 -13.89 6.41
CA LYS A 86 -5.99 -14.52 6.30
C LYS A 86 -6.46 -15.13 7.64
N ASP A 87 -5.51 -15.66 8.41
CA ASP A 87 -5.77 -16.22 9.74
C ASP A 87 -5.97 -15.16 10.83
N GLY A 88 -5.86 -13.87 10.46
CA GLY A 88 -6.01 -12.75 11.39
C GLY A 88 -4.85 -12.58 12.37
N LYS A 89 -3.67 -13.18 12.06
CA LYS A 89 -2.46 -13.04 12.88
C LYS A 89 -1.84 -11.64 12.78
N TRP A 90 -2.15 -10.92 11.70
CA TRP A 90 -1.79 -9.53 11.52
C TRP A 90 -2.78 -8.84 10.55
N ALA A 91 -2.96 -7.54 10.73
CA ALA A 91 -3.90 -6.72 9.99
C ALA A 91 -3.29 -5.31 9.76
N PRO A 92 -3.83 -4.51 8.84
CA PRO A 92 -3.39 -3.14 8.65
C PRO A 92 -3.51 -2.33 9.94
N THR A 93 -2.37 -1.99 10.54
CA THR A 93 -2.30 -1.22 11.79
C THR A 93 -2.06 0.26 11.53
N ILE A 94 -1.63 0.61 10.29
CA ILE A 94 -1.30 1.97 9.87
C ILE A 94 -2.51 2.77 9.38
N HIS A 95 -3.70 2.19 9.40
CA HIS A 95 -4.93 2.80 8.88
C HIS A 95 -5.20 4.19 9.47
N ALA A 96 -5.15 4.31 10.81
CA ALA A 96 -5.42 5.58 11.48
C ALA A 96 -4.42 6.68 11.09
N GLN A 97 -3.13 6.33 10.94
CA GLN A 97 -2.09 7.26 10.53
C GLN A 97 -2.27 7.73 9.09
N VAL A 98 -2.67 6.82 8.19
CA VAL A 98 -2.94 7.18 6.79
C VAL A 98 -4.17 8.06 6.69
N VAL A 99 -5.25 7.72 7.39
CA VAL A 99 -6.46 8.57 7.47
C VAL A 99 -6.13 9.96 8.03
N TYR A 100 -5.35 10.01 9.12
CA TYR A 100 -4.90 11.27 9.69
C TYR A 100 -4.13 12.11 8.67
N ALA A 101 -3.16 11.51 7.98
CA ALA A 101 -2.37 12.21 6.98
C ALA A 101 -3.23 12.69 5.80
N MET A 102 -4.17 11.87 5.31
CA MET A 102 -5.09 12.27 4.24
C MET A 102 -5.98 13.46 4.65
N ARG A 103 -6.42 13.51 5.89
CA ARG A 103 -7.27 14.59 6.42
C ARG A 103 -6.54 15.92 6.61
N HIS A 104 -5.25 15.88 6.95
CA HIS A 104 -4.50 17.07 7.34
C HIS A 104 -3.57 17.59 6.25
N ALA A 105 -3.27 16.76 5.25
CA ALA A 105 -2.47 17.19 4.11
C ALA A 105 -3.27 18.06 3.13
N ARG A 106 -2.55 18.94 2.44
CA ARG A 106 -3.04 19.84 1.39
C ARG A 106 -2.27 19.68 0.08
N SER A 107 -1.28 18.82 0.09
CA SER A 107 -0.50 18.42 -1.08
C SER A 107 0.03 17.00 -0.92
N ARG A 108 0.55 16.45 -2.01
CA ARG A 108 1.21 15.14 -2.02
C ARG A 108 2.44 15.14 -1.09
N GLU A 109 3.21 16.22 -1.11
CA GLU A 109 4.41 16.40 -0.28
C GLU A 109 4.07 16.44 1.20
N GLU A 110 3.01 17.18 1.58
CA GLU A 110 2.52 17.20 2.96
C GLU A 110 2.02 15.82 3.40
N LEU A 111 1.28 15.12 2.56
CA LEU A 111 0.81 13.75 2.84
C LEU A 111 1.98 12.83 3.14
N THR A 112 2.95 12.78 2.23
CA THR A 112 4.15 11.94 2.41
C THR A 112 4.98 12.37 3.60
N GLY A 113 5.08 13.68 3.86
CA GLY A 113 5.77 14.25 5.03
C GLY A 113 5.12 13.86 6.37
N LEU A 114 3.78 13.91 6.45
CA LEU A 114 3.05 13.48 7.64
C LEU A 114 3.21 11.98 7.90
N LEU A 115 3.13 11.16 6.86
CA LEU A 115 3.37 9.72 6.96
C LEU A 115 4.80 9.42 7.39
N LYS A 116 5.78 10.13 6.84
CA LYS A 116 7.20 9.96 7.18
C LYS A 116 7.49 10.28 8.65
N LYS A 117 6.81 11.29 9.24
CA LYS A 117 6.89 11.57 10.67
C LYS A 117 6.39 10.39 11.53
N ALA A 118 5.45 9.61 11.02
CA ALA A 118 4.98 8.37 11.65
C ALA A 118 5.84 7.14 11.31
N SER A 119 6.99 7.32 10.64
CA SER A 119 7.84 6.25 10.12
C SER A 119 7.13 5.34 9.08
N ILE A 120 6.25 5.94 8.29
CA ILE A 120 5.53 5.29 7.21
C ILE A 120 5.97 5.90 5.89
N ASP A 121 6.41 5.07 4.95
CA ASP A 121 6.62 5.49 3.57
C ASP A 121 5.40 5.11 2.71
N ALA A 122 4.97 6.04 1.85
CA ALA A 122 3.96 5.80 0.83
C ALA A 122 4.63 5.77 -0.55
N VAL A 123 4.59 4.63 -1.20
CA VAL A 123 5.15 4.43 -2.55
C VAL A 123 4.01 4.45 -3.55
N PHE A 124 3.96 5.51 -4.37
CA PHE A 124 3.02 5.65 -5.47
C PHE A 124 3.66 5.12 -6.75
N ARG A 125 2.98 4.18 -7.41
CA ARG A 125 3.38 3.66 -8.72
C ARG A 125 2.56 4.34 -9.79
N GLU A 126 3.24 5.00 -10.70
CA GLU A 126 2.66 5.77 -11.78
C GLU A 126 2.99 5.15 -13.14
N ASN A 127 2.10 5.32 -14.10
CA ASN A 127 2.37 5.00 -15.48
C ASN A 127 3.06 6.20 -16.18
N GLU A 128 3.44 6.03 -17.45
CA GLU A 128 4.09 7.08 -18.27
C GLU A 128 3.25 8.37 -18.40
N GLN A 129 1.95 8.29 -18.16
CA GLN A 129 1.00 9.42 -18.21
C GLN A 129 0.82 10.08 -16.84
N GLY A 130 1.60 9.70 -15.81
CA GLY A 130 1.50 10.23 -14.45
C GLY A 130 0.30 9.71 -13.63
N ARG A 131 -0.47 8.76 -14.17
CA ARG A 131 -1.60 8.18 -13.44
C ARG A 131 -1.11 7.14 -12.44
N ILE A 132 -1.50 7.30 -11.18
CA ILE A 132 -1.24 6.34 -10.11
C ILE A 132 -2.09 5.09 -10.36
N TYR A 133 -1.45 3.93 -10.49
CA TYR A 133 -2.11 2.63 -10.60
C TYR A 133 -1.92 1.76 -9.36
N GLY A 134 -1.06 2.14 -8.45
CA GLY A 134 -0.83 1.40 -7.21
C GLY A 134 -0.26 2.28 -6.12
N VAL A 135 -0.69 2.03 -4.89
CA VAL A 135 -0.17 2.67 -3.67
C VAL A 135 0.22 1.57 -2.70
N THR A 136 1.41 1.69 -2.12
CA THR A 136 1.92 0.77 -1.12
C THR A 136 2.41 1.56 0.08
N PHE A 137 1.95 1.19 1.26
CA PHE A 137 2.37 1.77 2.54
C PHE A 137 3.35 0.83 3.24
N ILE A 138 4.43 1.37 3.76
CA ILE A 138 5.50 0.65 4.44
C ILE A 138 5.63 1.21 5.84
N ASP A 139 5.25 0.44 6.84
CA ASP A 139 5.47 0.77 8.26
C ASP A 139 6.83 0.24 8.68
N HIS A 140 7.79 1.15 8.90
CA HIS A 140 9.14 0.82 9.30
C HIS A 140 9.24 0.40 10.77
N ASN A 141 8.34 0.86 11.62
CA ASN A 141 8.32 0.50 13.04
C ASN A 141 7.89 -0.96 13.22
N ARG A 142 6.81 -1.36 12.54
CA ARG A 142 6.25 -2.71 12.62
C ARG A 142 6.81 -3.64 11.55
N ARG A 143 7.50 -3.08 10.55
CA ARG A 143 8.03 -3.80 9.38
C ARG A 143 6.92 -4.53 8.62
N GLU A 144 5.84 -3.84 8.40
CA GLU A 144 4.66 -4.31 7.69
C GLU A 144 4.45 -3.51 6.41
N VAL A 145 4.02 -4.20 5.36
CA VAL A 145 3.79 -3.60 4.05
C VAL A 145 2.41 -3.96 3.56
N PHE A 146 1.67 -2.94 3.13
CA PHE A 146 0.32 -3.11 2.64
C PHE A 146 0.09 -2.34 1.35
N ASN A 147 -0.47 -3.01 0.35
CA ASN A 147 -1.09 -2.30 -0.75
C ASN A 147 -2.33 -1.56 -0.25
N GLY A 148 -2.55 -0.32 -0.69
CA GLY A 148 -3.68 0.49 -0.26
C GLY A 148 -5.01 -0.23 -0.46
N SER A 149 -5.22 -0.90 -1.60
CA SER A 149 -6.44 -1.69 -1.87
C SER A 149 -6.73 -2.83 -0.88
N ARG A 150 -5.73 -3.28 -0.12
CA ARG A 150 -5.90 -4.28 0.95
C ARG A 150 -6.28 -3.66 2.29
N MET A 151 -5.92 -2.41 2.49
CA MET A 151 -6.31 -1.65 3.68
C MET A 151 -7.79 -1.25 3.61
N GLY A 152 -8.27 -0.94 2.39
CA GLY A 152 -9.65 -0.56 2.12
C GLY A 152 -9.79 0.04 0.72
N LYS A 153 -11.01 0.12 0.21
CA LYS A 153 -11.28 0.76 -1.10
C LYS A 153 -10.89 2.24 -1.09
N GLU A 154 -11.03 2.88 0.05
CA GLU A 154 -10.70 4.27 0.34
C GLU A 154 -9.21 4.59 0.24
N PHE A 155 -8.34 3.57 0.25
CA PHE A 155 -6.89 3.72 0.06
C PHE A 155 -6.42 3.24 -1.31
N SER A 156 -7.36 3.08 -2.24
CA SER A 156 -7.04 2.66 -3.60
C SER A 156 -6.34 3.76 -4.40
N ALA A 157 -5.59 3.39 -5.43
CA ALA A 157 -4.88 4.32 -6.29
C ALA A 157 -5.79 5.40 -6.92
N ASN A 158 -7.03 5.05 -7.24
CA ASN A 158 -7.99 6.01 -7.82
C ASN A 158 -8.31 7.16 -6.87
N ILE A 159 -8.41 6.89 -5.56
CA ILE A 159 -8.65 7.94 -4.55
C ILE A 159 -7.51 8.95 -4.55
N TYR A 160 -6.26 8.49 -4.62
CA TYR A 160 -5.10 9.39 -4.63
C TYR A 160 -4.99 10.19 -5.94
N ASN A 161 -5.35 9.60 -7.09
CA ASN A 161 -5.41 10.36 -8.34
C ASN A 161 -6.40 11.53 -8.23
N GLU A 162 -7.58 11.29 -7.66
CA GLU A 162 -8.60 12.32 -7.50
C GLU A 162 -8.23 13.33 -6.43
N LEU A 163 -7.69 12.86 -5.31
CA LEU A 163 -7.25 13.71 -4.20
C LEU A 163 -6.14 14.67 -4.64
N PHE A 164 -5.12 14.18 -5.35
CA PHE A 164 -4.02 15.02 -5.82
C PHE A 164 -4.48 16.00 -6.90
N LYS A 165 -5.27 15.53 -7.86
CA LYS A 165 -5.89 16.41 -8.86
C LYS A 165 -6.74 17.52 -8.23
N TRP A 166 -7.46 17.17 -7.17
CA TRP A 166 -8.28 18.14 -6.43
C TRP A 166 -7.38 19.17 -5.72
N TRP A 167 -6.33 18.75 -5.01
CA TRP A 167 -5.38 19.67 -4.38
C TRP A 167 -4.72 20.60 -5.39
N ASP A 168 -4.30 20.08 -6.54
CA ASP A 168 -3.66 20.88 -7.60
C ASP A 168 -4.62 21.93 -8.20
N GLY A 169 -5.91 21.67 -8.19
CA GLY A 169 -6.94 22.62 -8.62
C GLY A 169 -7.23 23.76 -7.64
N ILE A 170 -6.74 23.68 -6.39
CA ILE A 170 -6.95 24.72 -5.36
C ILE A 170 -5.80 25.73 -5.42
N PRO A 171 -6.08 27.04 -5.48
CA PRO A 171 -5.04 28.08 -5.41
C PRO A 171 -4.17 27.94 -4.15
N ALA A 172 -2.87 28.19 -4.28
CA ALA A 172 -1.93 28.03 -3.17
C ALA A 172 -2.30 28.90 -1.95
N THR A 173 -2.89 30.08 -2.17
CA THR A 173 -3.38 30.98 -1.13
C THR A 173 -4.51 30.36 -0.31
N GLU A 174 -5.44 29.67 -0.95
CA GLU A 174 -6.53 28.98 -0.25
C GLU A 174 -6.02 27.74 0.48
N ARG A 175 -5.10 26.99 -0.13
CA ARG A 175 -4.46 25.82 0.52
C ARG A 175 -3.74 26.17 1.80
N SER A 176 -3.12 27.34 1.87
CA SER A 176 -2.40 27.80 3.06
C SER A 176 -3.31 28.32 4.17
N ALA A 177 -4.50 28.82 3.83
CA ALA A 177 -5.44 29.42 4.77
C ALA A 177 -6.30 28.39 5.55
N HIS A 178 -6.46 27.17 5.02
CA HIS A 178 -7.35 26.15 5.57
C HIS A 178 -6.62 24.83 5.85
N THR A 179 -7.13 24.05 6.79
CA THR A 179 -6.69 22.66 7.00
C THR A 179 -7.21 21.77 5.86
N GLY A 180 -6.57 20.62 5.64
CA GLY A 180 -7.05 19.67 4.64
C GLY A 180 -8.51 19.24 4.87
N THR A 181 -8.94 19.14 6.14
CA THR A 181 -10.32 18.82 6.51
C THR A 181 -11.29 19.96 6.15
N GLU A 182 -10.95 21.21 6.41
CA GLU A 182 -11.78 22.38 6.07
C GLU A 182 -11.91 22.53 4.54
N LEU A 183 -10.81 22.40 3.82
CA LEU A 183 -10.81 22.40 2.36
C LEU A 183 -11.72 21.31 1.81
N TRP A 184 -11.65 20.12 2.40
CA TRP A 184 -12.49 19.01 2.00
C TRP A 184 -13.98 19.27 2.27
N GLN A 185 -14.35 19.76 3.45
CA GLN A 185 -15.73 20.07 3.79
C GLN A 185 -16.34 21.10 2.84
N HIS A 186 -15.55 22.10 2.46
CA HIS A 186 -16.00 23.14 1.52
C HIS A 186 -16.28 22.62 0.09
N HIS A 187 -15.56 21.60 -0.35
CA HIS A 187 -15.64 21.08 -1.72
C HIS A 187 -16.39 19.75 -1.86
N SER A 188 -16.62 19.00 -0.78
CA SER A 188 -17.29 17.70 -0.81
C SER A 188 -18.73 17.74 -1.30
N HIS A 189 -19.41 18.88 -1.18
CA HIS A 189 -20.76 19.09 -1.71
C HIS A 189 -20.87 19.07 -3.25
N LYS A 190 -19.72 19.10 -3.95
CA LYS A 190 -19.66 19.05 -5.42
C LYS A 190 -19.29 17.67 -5.99
N ALA A 191 -19.14 16.66 -5.13
CA ALA A 191 -18.74 15.32 -5.58
C ALA A 191 -19.92 14.60 -6.25
N GLU A 192 -19.71 14.06 -7.43
CA GLU A 192 -20.66 13.20 -8.13
C GLU A 192 -20.98 11.94 -7.31
N PRO A 193 -22.27 11.51 -7.24
CA PRO A 193 -22.64 10.29 -6.53
C PRO A 193 -21.91 9.06 -7.09
N GLY A 194 -21.28 8.26 -6.20
CA GLY A 194 -20.52 7.06 -6.58
C GLY A 194 -19.10 7.31 -7.04
N SER A 195 -18.65 8.57 -7.06
CA SER A 195 -17.27 8.93 -7.41
C SER A 195 -16.28 8.44 -6.35
N ALA A 196 -14.98 8.30 -6.73
CA ALA A 196 -13.93 8.03 -5.78
C ALA A 196 -13.79 9.15 -4.74
N LEU A 197 -14.14 10.38 -5.11
CA LEU A 197 -14.23 11.53 -4.21
C LEU A 197 -15.32 11.36 -3.14
N GLU A 198 -16.48 10.81 -3.46
CA GLU A 198 -17.51 10.49 -2.46
C GLU A 198 -17.03 9.40 -1.49
N GLN A 199 -16.29 8.41 -1.98
CA GLN A 199 -15.71 7.38 -1.14
C GLN A 199 -14.61 7.96 -0.22
N ALA A 200 -13.80 8.88 -0.71
CA ALA A 200 -12.85 9.63 0.10
C ALA A 200 -13.58 10.55 1.10
N ALA A 201 -14.71 11.17 0.72
CA ALA A 201 -15.54 12.00 1.60
C ALA A 201 -15.97 11.25 2.87
N ARG A 202 -16.25 9.96 2.76
CA ARG A 202 -16.57 9.13 3.94
C ARG A 202 -15.42 9.05 4.95
N ILE A 203 -14.15 9.04 4.50
CA ILE A 203 -13.00 9.08 5.39
C ILE A 203 -12.98 10.41 6.16
N PHE A 204 -13.29 11.51 5.48
CA PHE A 204 -13.26 12.84 6.08
C PHE A 204 -14.48 13.13 6.97
N SER A 205 -15.61 12.48 6.71
CA SER A 205 -16.84 12.63 7.50
C SER A 205 -16.95 11.65 8.67
N MET A 206 -16.17 10.58 8.70
CA MET A 206 -16.16 9.67 9.84
C MET A 206 -15.56 10.41 11.06
N GLU A 207 -16.41 10.68 12.04
CA GLU A 207 -15.94 11.03 13.39
C GLU A 207 -14.93 9.96 13.85
N THR A 208 -13.90 10.40 14.55
CA THR A 208 -12.79 9.57 15.06
C THR A 208 -13.26 8.62 16.17
N ASN A 209 -14.19 7.75 15.88
CA ASN A 209 -14.28 6.52 16.64
C ASN A 209 -13.20 5.60 16.06
N PRO A 210 -12.23 5.16 16.86
CA PRO A 210 -11.31 4.12 16.42
C PRO A 210 -12.17 2.90 16.15
N VAL A 211 -12.51 2.69 14.88
CA VAL A 211 -13.16 1.45 14.45
C VAL A 211 -12.16 0.37 14.77
N ASP A 212 -12.48 -0.44 15.79
CA ASP A 212 -11.71 -1.61 16.12
C ASP A 212 -11.89 -2.61 14.97
N TYR A 213 -10.95 -2.55 14.01
CA TYR A 213 -10.93 -3.47 12.88
C TYR A 213 -10.86 -4.94 13.31
N GLY A 214 -10.43 -5.21 14.53
CA GLY A 214 -10.54 -6.52 15.18
C GLY A 214 -11.99 -6.92 15.38
N GLU A 215 -12.85 -6.01 15.84
CA GLU A 215 -14.29 -6.29 16.03
C GLU A 215 -15.02 -6.45 14.70
N GLU A 216 -14.74 -5.61 13.69
CA GLU A 216 -15.36 -5.81 12.36
C GLU A 216 -14.91 -7.10 11.68
N ALA A 217 -13.64 -7.44 11.75
CA ALA A 217 -13.13 -8.71 11.24
C ALA A 217 -13.76 -9.90 12.00
N LEU A 218 -13.93 -9.78 13.31
CA LEU A 218 -14.61 -10.76 14.16
C LEU A 218 -16.09 -10.87 13.79
N ALA A 219 -16.79 -9.75 13.62
CA ALA A 219 -18.21 -9.72 13.23
C ALA A 219 -18.42 -10.34 11.82
N ARG A 220 -17.55 -10.06 10.84
CA ARG A 220 -17.56 -10.70 9.52
C ARG A 220 -17.32 -12.20 9.62
N ARG A 221 -16.40 -12.64 10.49
CA ARG A 221 -16.09 -14.06 10.76
C ARG A 221 -17.26 -14.78 11.42
N MET A 222 -17.93 -14.15 12.38
CA MET A 222 -19.14 -14.67 13.05
C MET A 222 -20.31 -14.78 12.08
N LYS A 223 -20.52 -13.78 11.19
CA LYS A 223 -21.56 -13.78 10.16
C LYS A 223 -21.34 -14.91 9.13
N LYS A 224 -20.08 -15.17 8.78
CA LYS A 224 -19.69 -16.27 7.88
C LYS A 224 -19.89 -17.66 8.52
N ARG A 225 -19.58 -17.81 9.82
CA ARG A 225 -19.84 -19.04 10.59
C ARG A 225 -21.34 -19.30 10.78
N ARG A 226 -22.15 -18.26 11.05
CA ARG A 226 -23.63 -18.39 11.12
C ARG A 226 -24.22 -18.81 9.77
N LYS A 227 -23.72 -18.28 8.65
CA LYS A 227 -24.18 -18.65 7.32
C LYS A 227 -23.80 -20.08 6.92
N ALA A 228 -22.59 -20.54 7.30
CA ALA A 228 -22.15 -21.92 7.13
C ALA A 228 -23.00 -22.90 7.97
N LYS A 229 -23.27 -22.56 9.24
CA LYS A 229 -24.06 -23.39 10.15
C LYS A 229 -25.56 -23.47 9.75
N ARG A 230 -26.11 -22.44 9.09
CA ARG A 230 -27.44 -22.48 8.48
C ARG A 230 -27.51 -23.40 7.25
N LYS A 231 -26.41 -23.42 6.45
CA LYS A 231 -26.33 -24.27 5.25
C LYS A 231 -26.16 -25.76 5.58
N SER A 232 -25.57 -26.11 6.72
CA SER A 232 -25.38 -27.50 7.20
C SER A 232 -26.56 -28.04 8.00
N ARG A 233 -27.59 -27.21 8.33
CA ARG A 233 -28.83 -27.63 9.05
C ARG A 233 -30.04 -27.69 8.11
N GLY A 234 -29.87 -27.44 6.84
CA GLY A 234 -30.90 -27.43 5.80
C GLY A 234 -30.75 -28.56 4.77
N VAL A 235 -30.09 -29.67 5.15
CA VAL A 235 -30.07 -30.95 4.41
C VAL A 235 -30.63 -32.03 5.33
#